data_ff44defb05c163cbafc77aa9d32cff6d
#
_entry.id   ff44defb05c163cbafc77aa9d32cff6d
#
_cell.length_a   1.000
_cell.length_b   1.000
_cell.length_c   1.000
_cell.angle_alpha   90.00
_cell.angle_beta   90.00
_cell.angle_gamma   90.00
#
_symmetry.space_group_name_H-M   'P 1'
#
loop_
_entity.id
_entity.type
_entity.pdbx_description
1 polymer ?
#
loop_
_entity_poly.entity_id
_entity_poly.type
_entity_poly.pdbx_seq_one_letter_code
_entity_poly.pdbx_strand_id
1 'polypeptide(L)'
;MDGCFSVLSVVTKPGDGVIIQNPVYPPFYASTKNCGCNIILNPLKCEDCNYMMDYDHLESLFNGTQPKPKVFILCSPHNATGRVWSKEELQRLFDILIKHDCFIISDEIHFDIVRSGFKHHTVGTFGKEVEQRMALLTAASKTFNLAGLRTSYVVIPNDEIRDAYKKFRTGRSGGNYFG
;
A
#
# COMPACT_ATOMS: atom_id res chain seq x y z
N MET A 1 -3.26 -1.34 10.62
CA MET A 1 -3.24 0.14 10.35
C MET A 1 -2.00 0.83 10.88
N ASP A 2 -1.48 0.47 12.06
CA ASP A 2 -0.22 1.03 12.60
C ASP A 2 0.96 0.89 11.64
N GLY A 3 1.04 -0.22 10.90
CA GLY A 3 2.07 -0.41 9.87
C GLY A 3 2.02 0.64 8.77
N CYS A 4 0.84 0.90 8.21
CA CYS A 4 0.67 1.89 7.14
C CYS A 4 1.05 3.31 7.63
N PHE A 5 0.52 3.72 8.78
CA PHE A 5 0.87 4.99 9.40
C PHE A 5 2.38 5.11 9.67
N SER A 6 2.99 4.04 10.22
CA SER A 6 4.43 4.03 10.56
C SER A 6 5.31 4.12 9.31
N VAL A 7 4.96 3.42 8.23
CA VAL A 7 5.69 3.52 6.96
C VAL A 7 5.54 4.92 6.36
N LEU A 8 4.31 5.43 6.27
CA LEU A 8 4.06 6.81 5.80
C LEU A 8 4.89 7.83 6.58
N SER A 9 4.92 7.72 7.91
CA SER A 9 5.69 8.64 8.77
C SER A 9 7.19 8.65 8.49
N VAL A 10 7.72 7.58 7.89
CA VAL A 10 9.15 7.45 7.56
C VAL A 10 9.45 7.91 6.14
N VAL A 11 8.56 7.60 5.19
CA VAL A 11 8.82 7.86 3.77
C VAL A 11 8.24 9.19 3.26
N THR A 12 7.46 9.89 4.11
CA THR A 12 6.83 11.17 3.76
C THR A 12 7.13 12.28 4.77
N LYS A 13 6.85 13.51 4.37
CA LYS A 13 6.79 14.72 5.21
C LYS A 13 5.37 15.32 5.13
N PRO A 14 4.94 16.10 6.14
CA PRO A 14 3.70 16.86 6.03
C PRO A 14 3.65 17.67 4.72
N GLY A 15 2.52 17.60 4.03
CA GLY A 15 2.32 18.21 2.72
C GLY A 15 2.64 17.33 1.51
N ASP A 16 3.33 16.19 1.68
CA ASP A 16 3.58 15.25 0.56
C ASP A 16 2.27 14.63 0.04
N GLY A 17 2.22 14.34 -1.26
CA GLY A 17 1.08 13.69 -1.92
C GLY A 17 1.09 12.17 -1.75
N VAL A 18 -0.05 11.60 -1.37
CA VAL A 18 -0.27 10.15 -1.27
C VAL A 18 -1.45 9.74 -2.14
N ILE A 19 -1.20 8.87 -3.12
CA ILE A 19 -2.25 8.36 -4.01
C ILE A 19 -3.00 7.22 -3.32
N ILE A 20 -4.33 7.31 -3.36
CA ILE A 20 -5.26 6.31 -2.86
C ILE A 20 -6.28 5.99 -3.96
N GLN A 21 -6.45 4.70 -4.28
CA GLN A 21 -7.47 4.24 -5.23
C GLN A 21 -8.79 4.00 -4.50
N ASN A 22 -9.82 4.77 -4.84
CA ASN A 22 -11.14 4.61 -4.26
C ASN A 22 -12.11 3.90 -5.26
N PRO A 23 -13.14 3.16 -4.72
CA PRO A 23 -13.44 2.91 -3.31
C PRO A 23 -12.41 1.96 -2.68
N VAL A 24 -12.00 2.22 -1.45
CA VAL A 24 -11.00 1.41 -0.75
C VAL A 24 -11.21 1.45 0.77
N TYR A 25 -10.48 0.64 1.50
CA TYR A 25 -10.49 0.55 2.96
C TYR A 25 -10.29 1.93 3.63
N PRO A 26 -11.31 2.47 4.33
CA PRO A 26 -11.31 3.86 4.81
C PRO A 26 -10.13 4.26 5.71
N PRO A 27 -9.54 3.38 6.53
CA PRO A 27 -8.39 3.73 7.35
C PRO A 27 -7.13 4.19 6.61
N PHE A 28 -7.00 3.97 5.28
CA PHE A 28 -5.89 4.55 4.51
C PHE A 28 -5.97 6.08 4.48
N TYR A 29 -7.18 6.63 4.37
CA TYR A 29 -7.41 8.08 4.44
C TYR A 29 -6.98 8.65 5.80
N ALA A 30 -7.36 7.96 6.90
CA ALA A 30 -6.99 8.38 8.24
C ALA A 30 -5.47 8.32 8.44
N SER A 31 -4.80 7.24 8.00
CA SER A 31 -3.34 7.12 8.09
C SER A 31 -2.62 8.24 7.35
N THR A 32 -3.07 8.58 6.14
CA THR A 32 -2.52 9.65 5.33
C THR A 32 -2.70 11.02 6.00
N LYS A 33 -3.91 11.33 6.47
CA LYS A 33 -4.21 12.59 7.18
C LYS A 33 -3.40 12.73 8.46
N ASN A 34 -3.26 11.66 9.23
CA ASN A 34 -2.52 11.67 10.50
C ASN A 34 -1.01 11.90 10.29
N CYS A 35 -0.47 11.62 9.10
CA CYS A 35 0.88 12.00 8.71
C CYS A 35 0.99 13.44 8.20
N GLY A 36 -0.12 14.19 8.15
CA GLY A 36 -0.16 15.54 7.55
C GLY A 36 -0.02 15.55 6.03
N CYS A 37 -0.22 14.40 5.36
CA CYS A 37 -0.08 14.26 3.92
C CYS A 37 -1.38 14.63 3.19
N ASN A 38 -1.23 15.03 1.92
CA ASN A 38 -2.35 15.32 1.03
C ASN A 38 -2.82 14.04 0.34
N ILE A 39 -4.13 13.80 0.39
CA ILE A 39 -4.74 12.68 -0.32
C ILE A 39 -4.94 13.07 -1.77
N ILE A 40 -4.42 12.26 -2.69
CA ILE A 40 -4.62 12.35 -4.12
C ILE A 40 -5.41 11.12 -4.55
N LEU A 41 -6.57 11.31 -5.17
CA LEU A 41 -7.42 10.20 -5.55
C LEU A 41 -7.11 9.73 -6.97
N ASN A 42 -6.97 8.41 -7.11
CA ASN A 42 -7.01 7.72 -8.39
C ASN A 42 -8.21 6.76 -8.40
N PRO A 43 -9.42 7.23 -8.76
CA PRO A 43 -10.61 6.40 -8.72
C PRO A 43 -10.48 5.17 -9.62
N LEU A 44 -10.92 4.02 -9.12
CA LEU A 44 -11.06 2.84 -9.96
C LEU A 44 -12.22 3.06 -10.95
N LYS A 45 -12.02 2.65 -12.20
CA LYS A 45 -13.11 2.54 -13.17
C LYS A 45 -13.98 1.35 -12.83
N CYS A 46 -15.28 1.46 -13.03
CA CYS A 46 -16.23 0.36 -12.81
C CYS A 46 -17.08 0.18 -14.05
N GLU A 47 -16.97 -0.96 -14.69
CA GLU A 47 -17.80 -1.37 -15.82
C GLU A 47 -18.44 -2.73 -15.48
N ASP A 48 -19.75 -2.81 -15.52
CA ASP A 48 -20.52 -4.02 -15.19
C ASP A 48 -20.10 -4.68 -13.86
N CYS A 49 -19.94 -3.85 -12.82
CA CYS A 49 -19.44 -4.27 -11.50
C CYS A 49 -18.00 -4.81 -11.50
N ASN A 50 -17.27 -4.71 -12.58
CA ASN A 50 -15.86 -5.05 -12.65
C ASN A 50 -15.01 -3.78 -12.46
N TYR A 51 -14.23 -3.77 -11.39
CA TYR A 51 -13.36 -2.64 -11.07
C TYR A 51 -11.99 -2.80 -11.75
N MET A 52 -11.50 -1.73 -12.34
CA MET A 52 -10.23 -1.66 -13.07
C MET A 52 -9.41 -0.45 -12.63
N MET A 53 -8.09 -0.55 -12.70
CA MET A 53 -7.20 0.60 -12.47
C MET A 53 -7.27 1.58 -13.65
N ASP A 54 -7.40 2.87 -13.35
CA ASP A 54 -7.28 3.93 -14.35
C ASP A 54 -5.83 4.39 -14.46
N TYR A 55 -5.07 3.75 -15.33
CA TYR A 55 -3.65 4.03 -15.54
C TYR A 55 -3.40 5.38 -16.22
N ASP A 56 -4.29 5.80 -17.12
CA ASP A 56 -4.16 7.08 -17.83
C ASP A 56 -4.37 8.24 -16.84
N HIS A 57 -5.39 8.13 -16.00
CA HIS A 57 -5.59 9.08 -14.92
C HIS A 57 -4.42 9.05 -13.92
N LEU A 58 -3.93 7.86 -13.54
CA LEU A 58 -2.75 7.73 -12.66
C LEU A 58 -1.54 8.47 -13.23
N GLU A 59 -1.21 8.25 -14.51
CA GLU A 59 -0.08 8.93 -15.17
C GLU A 59 -0.27 10.46 -15.17
N SER A 60 -1.49 10.93 -15.40
CA SER A 60 -1.81 12.36 -15.41
C SER A 60 -1.57 13.04 -14.05
N LEU A 61 -1.77 12.32 -12.94
CA LEU A 61 -1.55 12.85 -11.59
C LEU A 61 -0.08 13.25 -11.35
N PHE A 62 0.87 12.56 -11.95
CA PHE A 62 2.29 12.90 -11.80
C PHE A 62 2.71 14.13 -12.60
N ASN A 63 1.94 14.51 -13.61
CA ASN A 63 2.25 15.64 -14.49
C ASN A 63 1.52 16.94 -14.12
N GLY A 64 0.38 16.85 -13.43
CA GLY A 64 -0.50 18.00 -13.18
C GLY A 64 -0.83 18.30 -11.73
N THR A 65 -0.56 17.38 -10.80
CA THR A 65 -0.97 17.52 -9.40
C THR A 65 0.12 18.17 -8.53
N GLN A 66 -0.30 19.07 -7.65
CA GLN A 66 0.56 19.66 -6.62
C GLN A 66 -0.07 19.42 -5.24
N PRO A 67 0.67 18.91 -4.27
CA PRO A 67 2.07 18.47 -4.38
C PRO A 67 2.20 17.22 -5.27
N LYS A 68 3.38 17.03 -5.89
CA LYS A 68 3.66 15.82 -6.69
C LYS A 68 3.46 14.57 -5.83
N PRO A 69 2.77 13.53 -6.36
CA PRO A 69 2.60 12.27 -5.64
C PRO A 69 3.96 11.63 -5.28
N LYS A 70 4.11 11.19 -4.04
CA LYS A 70 5.32 10.57 -3.52
C LYS A 70 5.11 9.12 -3.10
N VAL A 71 3.91 8.79 -2.66
CA VAL A 71 3.54 7.44 -2.21
C VAL A 71 2.25 6.99 -2.87
N PHE A 72 2.19 5.73 -3.24
CA PHE A 72 0.99 5.04 -3.68
C PHE A 72 0.63 3.94 -2.68
N ILE A 73 -0.61 3.92 -2.19
CA ILE A 73 -1.13 2.86 -1.34
C ILE A 73 -1.90 1.87 -2.20
N LEU A 74 -1.30 0.69 -2.40
CA LEU A 74 -1.92 -0.44 -3.08
C LEU A 74 -2.66 -1.32 -2.07
N CYS A 75 -3.88 -1.73 -2.40
CA CYS A 75 -4.62 -2.77 -1.68
C CYS A 75 -4.74 -4.01 -2.59
N SER A 76 -4.11 -5.13 -2.20
CA SER A 76 -4.04 -6.33 -3.05
C SER A 76 -3.99 -7.61 -2.22
N PRO A 77 -5.00 -8.48 -2.22
CA PRO A 77 -6.33 -8.32 -2.81
C PRO A 77 -7.11 -7.10 -2.30
N HIS A 78 -7.97 -6.55 -3.12
CA HIS A 78 -8.54 -5.23 -2.91
C HIS A 78 -9.78 -5.25 -1.98
N ASN A 79 -9.68 -4.63 -0.84
CA ASN A 79 -10.79 -4.27 0.03
C ASN A 79 -11.20 -2.81 -0.31
N ALA A 80 -12.36 -2.56 -0.90
CA ALA A 80 -13.71 -3.07 -0.80
C ALA A 80 -14.23 -3.85 -2.03
N THR A 81 -13.50 -3.93 -3.16
CA THR A 81 -14.04 -4.42 -4.42
C THR A 81 -13.92 -5.94 -4.61
N GLY A 82 -13.09 -6.60 -3.79
CA GLY A 82 -12.82 -8.03 -3.92
C GLY A 82 -11.90 -8.39 -5.10
N ARG A 83 -11.33 -7.40 -5.80
CA ARG A 83 -10.40 -7.65 -6.92
C ARG A 83 -9.12 -8.32 -6.45
N VAL A 84 -8.71 -9.33 -7.19
CA VAL A 84 -7.34 -9.87 -7.16
C VAL A 84 -6.69 -9.41 -8.45
N TRP A 85 -5.73 -8.51 -8.36
CA TRP A 85 -5.07 -7.92 -9.51
C TRP A 85 -4.20 -8.95 -10.23
N SER A 86 -4.25 -9.00 -11.55
CA SER A 86 -3.39 -9.87 -12.34
C SER A 86 -1.92 -9.41 -12.29
N LYS A 87 -1.02 -10.28 -12.71
CA LYS A 87 0.40 -9.93 -12.79
C LYS A 87 0.64 -8.77 -13.75
N GLU A 88 -0.08 -8.77 -14.86
CA GLU A 88 0.01 -7.75 -15.93
C GLU A 88 -0.52 -6.41 -15.44
N GLU A 89 -1.66 -6.41 -14.70
CA GLU A 89 -2.21 -5.20 -14.08
C GLU A 89 -1.22 -4.58 -13.09
N LEU A 90 -0.61 -5.40 -12.23
CA LEU A 90 0.38 -4.95 -11.26
C LEU A 90 1.68 -4.50 -11.93
N GLN A 91 2.15 -5.20 -12.96
CA GLN A 91 3.35 -4.79 -13.69
C GLN A 91 3.17 -3.41 -14.30
N ARG A 92 2.04 -3.18 -15.00
CA ARG A 92 1.73 -1.85 -15.57
C ARG A 92 1.67 -0.76 -14.51
N LEU A 93 1.08 -1.05 -13.35
CA LEU A 93 1.06 -0.13 -12.22
C LEU A 93 2.48 0.22 -11.76
N PHE A 94 3.30 -0.80 -11.54
CA PHE A 94 4.66 -0.59 -11.00
C PHE A 94 5.57 0.11 -12.01
N ASP A 95 5.44 -0.16 -13.30
CA ASP A 95 6.18 0.56 -14.36
C ASP A 95 5.92 2.07 -14.28
N ILE A 96 4.66 2.48 -14.07
CA ILE A 96 4.30 3.90 -13.88
C ILE A 96 4.92 4.44 -12.58
N LEU A 97 4.76 3.73 -11.48
CA LEU A 97 5.23 4.21 -10.17
C LEU A 97 6.75 4.35 -10.11
N ILE A 98 7.48 3.39 -10.69
CA ILE A 98 8.95 3.42 -10.79
C ILE A 98 9.43 4.58 -11.68
N LYS A 99 8.80 4.77 -12.85
CA LYS A 99 9.08 5.89 -13.75
C LYS A 99 9.03 7.26 -13.04
N HIS A 100 8.12 7.39 -12.08
CA HIS A 100 7.92 8.64 -11.33
C HIS A 100 8.56 8.68 -9.95
N ASP A 101 9.40 7.70 -9.62
CA ASP A 101 10.08 7.54 -8.31
C ASP A 101 9.08 7.56 -7.13
N CYS A 102 7.93 6.91 -7.32
CA CYS A 102 6.87 6.84 -6.33
C CYS A 102 7.06 5.61 -5.43
N PHE A 103 7.01 5.81 -4.11
CA PHE A 103 7.12 4.72 -3.14
C PHE A 103 5.81 3.95 -3.04
N ILE A 104 5.88 2.62 -2.86
CA ILE A 104 4.73 1.72 -2.85
C ILE A 104 4.51 1.19 -1.44
N ILE A 105 3.34 1.43 -0.87
CA ILE A 105 2.85 0.72 0.32
C ILE A 105 1.83 -0.30 -0.15
N SER A 106 2.17 -1.59 -0.11
CA SER A 106 1.27 -2.67 -0.51
C SER A 106 0.63 -3.31 0.72
N ASP A 107 -0.67 -3.12 0.90
CA ASP A 107 -1.44 -3.83 1.91
C ASP A 107 -1.95 -5.15 1.33
N GLU A 108 -1.30 -6.24 1.73
CA GLU A 108 -1.56 -7.60 1.26
C GLU A 108 -2.21 -8.47 2.35
N ILE A 109 -2.91 -7.88 3.29
CA ILE A 109 -3.49 -8.61 4.44
C ILE A 109 -4.49 -9.70 4.04
N HIS A 110 -5.04 -9.65 2.82
CA HIS A 110 -5.99 -10.63 2.29
C HIS A 110 -5.36 -11.66 1.35
N PHE A 111 -4.03 -11.76 1.27
CA PHE A 111 -3.30 -12.56 0.27
C PHE A 111 -3.67 -14.05 0.25
N ASP A 112 -4.05 -14.63 1.41
CA ASP A 112 -4.48 -16.04 1.53
C ASP A 112 -5.97 -16.25 1.20
N ILE A 113 -6.76 -15.16 1.11
CA ILE A 113 -8.22 -15.25 0.90
C ILE A 113 -8.51 -14.95 -0.56
N VAL A 114 -8.06 -15.85 -1.43
CA VAL A 114 -8.20 -15.72 -2.89
C VAL A 114 -9.15 -16.82 -3.39
N ARG A 115 -10.10 -16.44 -4.24
CA ARG A 115 -11.05 -17.40 -4.85
C ARG A 115 -10.33 -18.36 -5.79
N SER A 116 -10.87 -19.58 -5.93
CA SER A 116 -10.40 -20.54 -6.94
C SER A 116 -10.33 -19.90 -8.34
N GLY A 117 -9.27 -20.17 -9.07
CA GLY A 117 -9.00 -19.61 -10.39
C GLY A 117 -8.24 -18.27 -10.39
N PHE A 118 -8.04 -17.64 -9.21
CA PHE A 118 -7.24 -16.43 -9.08
C PHE A 118 -5.94 -16.72 -8.32
N LYS A 119 -4.92 -15.90 -8.58
CA LYS A 119 -3.63 -15.99 -7.90
C LYS A 119 -3.21 -14.62 -7.41
N HIS A 120 -2.87 -14.53 -6.13
CA HIS A 120 -2.22 -13.33 -5.59
C HIS A 120 -0.77 -13.23 -6.06
N HIS A 121 -0.35 -12.02 -6.37
CA HIS A 121 1.02 -11.70 -6.76
C HIS A 121 1.57 -10.67 -5.77
N THR A 122 2.55 -11.09 -4.97
CA THR A 122 3.19 -10.27 -3.94
C THR A 122 4.07 -9.19 -4.59
N VAL A 123 3.99 -7.95 -4.09
CA VAL A 123 4.74 -6.80 -4.62
C VAL A 123 6.24 -7.05 -4.72
N GLY A 124 6.84 -7.75 -3.76
CA GLY A 124 8.28 -8.06 -3.76
C GLY A 124 8.75 -9.00 -4.88
N THR A 125 7.85 -9.53 -5.73
CA THR A 125 8.21 -10.42 -6.83
C THR A 125 8.37 -9.72 -8.19
N PHE A 126 8.23 -8.38 -8.23
CA PHE A 126 8.26 -7.58 -9.46
C PHE A 126 9.63 -6.95 -9.78
N GLY A 127 10.70 -7.46 -9.18
CA GLY A 127 12.07 -7.06 -9.45
C GLY A 127 12.67 -6.06 -8.47
N LYS A 128 14.00 -5.90 -8.56
CA LYS A 128 14.78 -5.12 -7.59
C LYS A 128 14.39 -3.65 -7.48
N GLU A 129 13.97 -3.02 -8.56
CA GLU A 129 13.57 -1.62 -8.55
C GLU A 129 12.30 -1.41 -7.71
N VAL A 130 11.33 -2.32 -7.83
CA VAL A 130 10.12 -2.33 -7.00
C VAL A 130 10.50 -2.65 -5.55
N GLU A 131 11.33 -3.66 -5.30
CA GLU A 131 11.78 -4.03 -3.96
C GLU A 131 12.41 -2.85 -3.20
N GLN A 132 13.22 -2.05 -3.87
CA GLN A 132 13.88 -0.90 -3.24
C GLN A 132 12.94 0.27 -2.92
N ARG A 133 11.74 0.27 -3.49
CA ARG A 133 10.75 1.35 -3.34
C ARG A 133 9.43 0.86 -2.74
N MET A 134 9.47 -0.22 -1.95
CA MET A 134 8.23 -0.75 -1.39
C MET A 134 8.30 -1.03 0.09
N ALA A 135 7.13 -1.03 0.71
CA ALA A 135 6.84 -1.68 1.99
C ALA A 135 5.60 -2.57 1.84
N LEU A 136 5.73 -3.85 2.18
CA LEU A 136 4.62 -4.79 2.21
C LEU A 136 4.06 -4.86 3.64
N LEU A 137 2.75 -4.74 3.75
CA LEU A 137 2.01 -4.88 5.00
C LEU A 137 1.14 -6.13 4.94
N THR A 138 1.26 -6.99 5.93
CA THR A 138 0.41 -8.18 6.04
C THR A 138 0.25 -8.65 7.48
N ALA A 139 -0.64 -9.58 7.71
CA ALA A 139 -0.86 -10.18 9.02
C ALA A 139 -1.59 -11.53 8.88
N ALA A 140 -1.37 -12.42 9.82
CA ALA A 140 -2.11 -13.69 9.94
C ALA A 140 -3.58 -13.49 10.38
N SER A 141 -3.95 -12.26 10.75
CA SER A 141 -5.23 -11.98 11.42
C SER A 141 -6.46 -12.26 10.57
N LYS A 142 -6.37 -12.10 9.26
CA LYS A 142 -7.50 -12.38 8.34
C LYS A 142 -7.59 -13.84 7.98
N THR A 143 -6.46 -14.48 7.70
CA THR A 143 -6.38 -15.91 7.37
C THR A 143 -6.84 -16.78 8.54
N PHE A 144 -6.42 -16.46 9.77
CA PHE A 144 -6.64 -17.29 10.96
C PHE A 144 -7.60 -16.70 11.98
N ASN A 145 -8.34 -15.64 11.63
CA ASN A 145 -9.29 -14.94 12.52
C ASN A 145 -8.64 -14.47 13.86
N LEU A 146 -7.43 -13.93 13.78
CA LEU A 146 -6.63 -13.51 14.94
C LEU A 146 -6.55 -11.98 15.11
N ALA A 147 -7.59 -11.25 14.70
CA ALA A 147 -7.58 -9.77 14.75
C ALA A 147 -7.36 -9.21 16.16
N GLY A 148 -7.80 -9.94 17.20
CA GLY A 148 -7.63 -9.57 18.61
C GLY A 148 -6.15 -9.51 19.05
N LEU A 149 -5.25 -10.25 18.41
CA LEU A 149 -3.81 -10.26 18.73
C LEU A 149 -3.08 -8.99 18.26
N ARG A 150 -3.66 -8.21 17.39
CA ARG A 150 -3.09 -6.95 16.84
C ARG A 150 -1.66 -7.07 16.31
N THR A 151 -1.28 -8.25 15.85
CA THR A 151 0.04 -8.54 15.29
C THR A 151 0.02 -8.38 13.77
N SER A 152 1.05 -7.73 13.22
CA SER A 152 1.23 -7.56 11.78
C SER A 152 2.72 -7.60 11.41
N TYR A 153 2.98 -7.86 10.14
CA TYR A 153 4.32 -7.86 9.56
C TYR A 153 4.47 -6.68 8.62
N VAL A 154 5.63 -6.04 8.66
CA VAL A 154 6.05 -5.01 7.72
C VAL A 154 7.37 -5.46 7.12
N VAL A 155 7.38 -5.68 5.81
CA VAL A 155 8.58 -6.08 5.06
C VAL A 155 9.07 -4.89 4.26
N ILE A 156 10.29 -4.45 4.53
CA ILE A 156 10.95 -3.34 3.85
C ILE A 156 12.33 -3.83 3.40
N PRO A 157 12.51 -4.14 2.11
CA PRO A 157 13.79 -4.62 1.59
C PRO A 157 14.91 -3.57 1.62
N ASN A 158 14.56 -2.31 1.35
CA ASN A 158 15.52 -1.20 1.40
C ASN A 158 16.05 -0.96 2.81
N ASP A 159 17.37 -1.07 2.97
CA ASP A 159 18.05 -1.03 4.27
C ASP A 159 17.88 0.31 4.98
N GLU A 160 18.03 1.43 4.26
CA GLU A 160 17.93 2.78 4.83
C GLU A 160 16.51 3.06 5.35
N ILE A 161 15.50 2.70 4.55
CA ILE A 161 14.10 2.88 4.94
C ILE A 161 13.73 1.95 6.10
N ARG A 162 14.24 0.71 6.07
CA ARG A 162 14.00 -0.26 7.16
C ARG A 162 14.61 0.21 8.48
N ASP A 163 15.80 0.76 8.45
CA ASP A 163 16.46 1.26 9.67
C ASP A 163 15.79 2.53 10.18
N ALA A 164 15.36 3.43 9.31
CA ALA A 164 14.52 4.56 9.68
C ALA A 164 13.20 4.10 10.30
N TYR A 165 12.56 3.07 9.74
CA TYR A 165 11.34 2.47 10.28
C TYR A 165 11.55 1.87 11.67
N LYS A 166 12.62 1.10 11.88
CA LYS A 166 12.97 0.54 13.20
C LYS A 166 13.17 1.67 14.22
N LYS A 167 13.94 2.70 13.87
CA LYS A 167 14.16 3.87 14.73
C LYS A 167 12.85 4.59 15.07
N PHE A 168 11.97 4.78 14.09
CA PHE A 168 10.65 5.38 14.32
C PHE A 168 9.78 4.54 15.27
N ARG A 169 9.85 3.21 15.18
CA ARG A 169 9.08 2.27 16.01
C ARG A 169 9.65 2.13 17.42
N THR A 170 10.93 2.42 17.65
CA THR A 170 11.55 2.33 19.00
C THR A 170 10.80 3.21 19.98
N GLY A 171 10.31 2.63 21.07
CA GLY A 171 9.51 3.31 22.10
C GLY A 171 8.03 3.57 21.73
N ARG A 172 7.58 3.14 20.55
CA ARG A 172 6.18 3.28 20.10
C ARG A 172 5.43 1.96 19.96
N SER A 173 6.10 0.83 20.20
CA SER A 173 5.45 -0.48 20.17
C SER A 173 4.47 -0.58 21.35
N GLY A 174 3.18 -0.67 21.03
CA GLY A 174 2.23 -1.22 21.98
C GLY A 174 2.70 -2.61 22.35
N GLY A 175 2.74 -2.94 23.64
CA GLY A 175 3.28 -4.23 24.11
C GLY A 175 2.60 -5.39 23.40
N ASN A 176 3.38 -6.40 23.04
CA ASN A 176 2.82 -7.69 22.66
C ASN A 176 2.03 -8.22 23.86
N TYR A 177 0.75 -8.48 23.66
CA TYR A 177 -0.09 -9.06 24.71
C TYR A 177 0.30 -10.50 25.08
N PHE A 178 1.30 -11.09 24.41
CA PHE A 178 1.79 -12.47 24.55
C PHE A 178 3.32 -12.59 24.51
N GLY A 179 4.04 -11.52 24.77
CA GLY A 179 5.50 -11.53 24.87
C GLY A 179 5.95 -11.21 26.28
#